data_2c01c8fd0fbffe02ba6e1ca964e398b7
#
_entry.id   2c01c8fd0fbffe02ba6e1ca964e398b7
#
_cell.length_a   1.000
_cell.length_b   1.000
_cell.length_c   1.000
_cell.angle_alpha   90.00
_cell.angle_beta   90.00
_cell.angle_gamma   90.00
#
_symmetry.space_group_name_H-M   'P 1'
#
loop_
_entity.id
_entity.type
_entity.pdbx_description
1 polymer ?
#
loop_
_entity_poly.entity_id
_entity_poly.type
_entity_poly.pdbx_seq_one_letter_code
_entity_poly.pdbx_strand_id
1 'polypeptide(L)'
;SGAEARFKGIKISHVASNWIGESGTYYFSADSTTTDYSAVGNAIRNRGSVFSHENEIAKPYYYGVTLNADDAAAPNVKVEVTPTEHAAVLRFTFPAGAKACNIMFDPVNARRNSIIEFNAGKTEFHTTSENKANGQTTMHIVGQFSQAPVAWHSAGEGSMGMFQFAPNENKETVIEMKVATSFISKEQAQHALLMEIAGDEGFDKVQAKALKIWNDTLGSIEVEGGSYHERVTFYSNLYRAFVYPTSLAENTGTNAQPHWQHYSPYTGKVVDGQFVYNNGFWDTFRTAWPLYSIVAPEKATQLLDGLIQHYREQGWIPRWIAPAGTDCMVGTNSDNIFADALNRGVTFDVKAAYASALRNGSVYSVNNRKNSYSGRAHMDGMVFLGYVPQD
;
A
#
# COMPACT_ATOMS: atom_id res chain seq x y z
N SER A 1 17.15 29.16 -1.70
CA SER A 1 16.19 28.91 -0.59
C SER A 1 15.46 27.61 -0.89
N GLY A 2 15.89 26.50 -0.29
CA GLY A 2 15.19 25.22 -0.38
C GLY A 2 13.80 25.35 0.25
N ALA A 3 12.78 24.78 -0.39
CA ALA A 3 11.47 24.68 0.21
C ALA A 3 11.60 23.85 1.50
N GLU A 4 11.05 24.37 2.59
CA GLU A 4 11.04 23.71 3.89
C GLU A 4 10.28 22.38 3.79
N ALA A 5 10.88 21.31 4.26
CA ALA A 5 10.24 20.00 4.25
C ALA A 5 9.04 19.98 5.21
N ARG A 6 7.88 19.51 4.73
CA ARG A 6 6.64 19.49 5.52
C ARG A 6 6.02 18.11 5.53
N PHE A 7 5.84 17.57 6.73
CA PHE A 7 5.13 16.33 6.97
C PHE A 7 3.61 16.55 6.89
N LYS A 8 2.94 15.86 5.98
CA LYS A 8 1.48 15.96 5.78
C LYS A 8 0.69 14.82 6.42
N GLY A 9 1.34 13.76 6.83
CA GLY A 9 0.72 12.60 7.49
C GLY A 9 1.25 11.27 6.98
N ILE A 10 0.89 10.21 7.69
CA ILE A 10 1.06 8.82 7.26
C ILE A 10 0.01 8.52 6.18
N LYS A 11 0.46 8.05 5.03
CA LYS A 11 -0.37 7.82 3.84
C LYS A 11 -0.89 6.38 3.80
N ILE A 12 -2.19 6.23 3.59
CA ILE A 12 -2.84 4.96 3.21
C ILE A 12 -3.42 5.16 1.81
N SER A 13 -3.09 4.28 0.87
CA SER A 13 -3.44 4.45 -0.54
C SER A 13 -3.72 3.11 -1.22
N HIS A 14 -4.63 3.12 -2.20
CA HIS A 14 -4.89 1.98 -3.10
C HIS A 14 -3.68 1.57 -3.91
N VAL A 15 -2.78 2.50 -4.22
CA VAL A 15 -1.60 2.25 -5.03
C VAL A 15 -0.36 2.83 -4.34
N ALA A 16 0.72 2.07 -4.35
CA ALA A 16 1.96 2.49 -3.72
C ALA A 16 2.69 3.61 -4.50
N SER A 17 2.30 3.88 -5.76
CA SER A 17 2.96 4.88 -6.59
C SER A 17 2.07 6.11 -6.83
N ASN A 18 2.67 7.30 -6.77
CA ASN A 18 2.01 8.57 -7.11
C ASN A 18 1.78 8.74 -8.62
N TRP A 19 2.21 7.78 -9.44
CA TRP A 19 2.20 7.85 -10.90
C TRP A 19 0.79 7.79 -11.50
N ILE A 20 -0.16 7.19 -10.77
CA ILE A 20 -1.52 6.90 -11.26
C ILE A 20 -2.55 7.84 -10.61
N GLY A 21 -2.10 8.87 -9.93
CA GLY A 21 -2.93 9.83 -9.23
C GLY A 21 -3.14 9.47 -7.76
N GLU A 22 -3.63 10.44 -7.00
CA GLU A 22 -3.86 10.31 -5.56
C GLU A 22 -5.30 9.90 -5.24
N SER A 23 -6.04 9.31 -6.19
CA SER A 23 -7.41 8.90 -5.92
C SER A 23 -7.42 7.77 -4.88
N GLY A 24 -8.29 7.89 -3.92
CA GLY A 24 -8.41 6.91 -2.85
C GLY A 24 -7.30 6.95 -1.80
N THR A 25 -6.64 8.08 -1.62
CA THR A 25 -5.59 8.26 -0.62
C THR A 25 -6.11 8.95 0.63
N TYR A 26 -5.67 8.45 1.80
CA TYR A 26 -5.93 9.05 3.11
C TYR A 26 -4.63 9.41 3.81
N TYR A 27 -4.68 10.48 4.61
CA TYR A 27 -3.59 10.86 5.50
C TYR A 27 -4.08 10.87 6.94
N PHE A 28 -3.31 10.24 7.84
CA PHE A 28 -3.40 10.43 9.27
C PHE A 28 -2.24 11.32 9.71
N SER A 29 -2.55 12.41 10.39
CA SER A 29 -1.57 13.37 10.89
C SER A 29 -1.91 13.78 12.32
N ALA A 30 -0.98 14.43 13.00
CA ALA A 30 -1.17 14.95 14.35
C ALA A 30 -1.18 16.47 14.36
N ASP A 31 -1.95 17.04 15.28
CA ASP A 31 -1.97 18.47 15.58
C ASP A 31 -2.08 18.70 17.09
N SER A 32 -1.17 19.51 17.62
CA SER A 32 -1.05 19.82 19.04
C SER A 32 -1.50 21.25 19.41
N THR A 33 -2.04 22.00 18.46
CA THR A 33 -2.28 23.44 18.58
C THR A 33 -3.71 23.87 18.38
N THR A 34 -4.50 23.18 17.58
CA THR A 34 -5.90 23.54 17.28
C THR A 34 -6.80 23.31 18.46
N THR A 35 -7.36 24.36 19.02
CA THR A 35 -8.35 24.34 20.11
C THR A 35 -9.69 24.95 19.68
N ASP A 36 -9.74 25.67 18.56
CA ASP A 36 -10.96 26.16 17.93
C ASP A 36 -11.30 25.27 16.71
N TYR A 37 -12.37 24.52 16.83
CA TYR A 37 -12.83 23.57 15.81
C TYR A 37 -13.88 24.14 14.85
N SER A 38 -14.19 25.44 14.94
CA SER A 38 -15.16 26.10 14.05
C SER A 38 -14.73 26.04 12.56
N ALA A 39 -13.45 25.97 12.29
CA ALA A 39 -12.86 25.92 10.95
C ALA A 39 -11.99 24.67 10.72
N VAL A 40 -12.35 23.52 11.29
CA VAL A 40 -11.56 22.28 11.24
C VAL A 40 -11.14 21.87 9.82
N GLY A 41 -12.01 22.06 8.83
CA GLY A 41 -11.69 21.76 7.44
C GLY A 41 -10.55 22.63 6.86
N ASN A 42 -10.40 23.87 7.32
CA ASN A 42 -9.28 24.72 6.93
C ASN A 42 -7.98 24.27 7.62
N ALA A 43 -8.03 23.94 8.91
CA ALA A 43 -6.90 23.42 9.65
C ALA A 43 -6.35 22.15 8.98
N ILE A 44 -7.23 21.21 8.59
CA ILE A 44 -6.83 19.98 7.90
C ILE A 44 -6.23 20.28 6.51
N ARG A 45 -6.84 21.13 5.70
CA ARG A 45 -6.32 21.48 4.37
C ARG A 45 -4.96 22.17 4.42
N ASN A 46 -4.73 22.96 5.45
CA ASN A 46 -3.49 23.71 5.66
C ASN A 46 -2.47 22.95 6.52
N ARG A 47 -2.76 21.67 6.86
CA ARG A 47 -1.83 20.88 7.65
C ARG A 47 -0.48 20.74 6.96
N GLY A 48 0.53 20.66 7.72
CA GLY A 48 1.90 20.46 7.26
C GLY A 48 2.84 20.95 8.35
N SER A 49 3.34 20.01 9.13
CA SER A 49 4.30 20.28 10.20
C SER A 49 5.72 20.28 9.64
N VAL A 50 6.54 21.19 10.10
CA VAL A 50 7.97 21.21 9.80
C VAL A 50 8.64 19.99 10.42
N PHE A 51 9.58 19.38 9.71
CA PHE A 51 10.44 18.33 10.25
C PHE A 51 11.84 18.40 9.64
N SER A 52 12.79 17.78 10.31
CA SER A 52 14.16 17.60 9.82
C SER A 52 14.43 16.11 9.62
N HIS A 53 15.21 15.75 8.60
CA HIS A 53 15.70 14.38 8.42
C HIS A 53 16.59 13.89 9.57
N GLU A 54 17.13 14.79 10.40
CA GLU A 54 17.83 14.43 11.65
C GLU A 54 16.89 13.86 12.71
N ASN A 55 15.60 14.22 12.64
CA ASN A 55 14.52 13.76 13.51
C ASN A 55 13.64 12.69 12.86
N GLU A 56 14.11 12.08 11.77
CA GLU A 56 13.40 11.06 11.01
C GLU A 56 14.15 9.72 11.05
N ILE A 57 13.41 8.64 11.25
CA ILE A 57 13.94 7.27 11.17
C ILE A 57 13.08 6.51 10.17
N ALA A 58 13.70 6.02 9.07
CA ALA A 58 13.04 5.19 8.08
C ALA A 58 13.73 3.82 8.02
N LYS A 59 13.01 2.77 8.38
CA LYS A 59 13.44 1.36 8.33
C LYS A 59 12.34 0.55 7.64
N PRO A 60 12.63 -0.63 7.09
CA PRO A 60 11.62 -1.48 6.48
C PRO A 60 10.41 -1.79 7.38
N TYR A 61 10.65 -1.90 8.66
CA TYR A 61 9.69 -2.30 9.69
C TYR A 61 9.17 -1.15 10.56
N TYR A 62 9.71 0.05 10.39
CA TYR A 62 9.42 1.19 11.27
C TYR A 62 9.68 2.51 10.58
N TYR A 63 8.75 3.43 10.70
CA TYR A 63 8.96 4.84 10.40
C TYR A 63 8.62 5.68 11.63
N GLY A 64 9.45 6.66 11.94
CA GLY A 64 9.21 7.61 13.02
C GLY A 64 9.75 8.98 12.67
N VAL A 65 9.03 10.02 13.06
CA VAL A 65 9.42 11.42 12.87
C VAL A 65 8.97 12.27 14.05
N THR A 66 9.82 13.20 14.48
CA THR A 66 9.44 14.24 15.45
C THR A 66 9.15 15.53 14.69
N LEU A 67 7.91 16.00 14.81
CA LEU A 67 7.40 17.18 14.14
C LEU A 67 7.70 18.43 14.95
N ASN A 68 8.01 19.55 14.28
CA ASN A 68 8.24 20.87 14.90
C ASN A 68 9.32 20.86 15.98
N ALA A 69 10.35 20.00 15.89
CA ALA A 69 11.36 19.85 16.92
C ALA A 69 12.12 21.17 17.25
N ASP A 70 12.24 22.05 16.26
CA ASP A 70 12.95 23.32 16.35
C ASP A 70 12.03 24.55 16.60
N ASP A 71 10.71 24.33 16.72
CA ASP A 71 9.73 25.38 16.96
C ASP A 71 9.26 25.39 18.41
N ALA A 72 9.79 26.32 19.20
CA ALA A 72 9.40 26.47 20.62
C ALA A 72 7.92 26.89 20.81
N ALA A 73 7.25 27.38 19.77
CA ALA A 73 5.84 27.79 19.82
C ALA A 73 4.90 26.63 19.49
N ALA A 74 5.39 25.60 18.80
CA ALA A 74 4.63 24.39 18.41
C ALA A 74 5.25 23.17 19.13
N PRO A 75 4.54 22.60 20.10
CA PRO A 75 5.07 21.45 20.84
C PRO A 75 5.40 20.27 19.92
N ASN A 76 6.53 19.62 20.20
CA ASN A 76 7.00 18.46 19.45
C ASN A 76 6.00 17.30 19.54
N VAL A 77 5.53 16.81 18.41
CA VAL A 77 4.73 15.58 18.35
C VAL A 77 5.52 14.51 17.63
N LYS A 78 5.66 13.35 18.26
CA LYS A 78 6.27 12.19 17.61
C LYS A 78 5.18 11.36 16.94
N VAL A 79 5.37 11.06 15.66
CA VAL A 79 4.51 10.20 14.87
C VAL A 79 5.29 8.97 14.44
N GLU A 80 4.77 7.81 14.73
CA GLU A 80 5.42 6.53 14.45
C GLU A 80 4.45 5.58 13.74
N VAL A 81 4.97 4.70 12.89
CA VAL A 81 4.19 3.62 12.27
C VAL A 81 5.02 2.36 12.14
N THR A 82 4.39 1.22 12.39
CA THR A 82 4.91 -0.12 12.13
C THR A 82 3.86 -0.93 11.37
N PRO A 83 4.21 -1.50 10.18
CA PRO A 83 3.26 -2.20 9.34
C PRO A 83 3.22 -3.71 9.62
N THR A 84 2.10 -4.32 9.23
CA THR A 84 1.95 -5.74 8.93
C THR A 84 1.62 -5.91 7.44
N GLU A 85 0.99 -7.00 7.02
CA GLU A 85 0.65 -7.23 5.60
C GLU A 85 -0.52 -6.34 5.14
N HIS A 86 -1.63 -6.32 5.89
CA HIS A 86 -2.84 -5.53 5.58
C HIS A 86 -3.19 -4.52 6.69
N ALA A 87 -2.40 -4.48 7.77
CA ALA A 87 -2.64 -3.61 8.90
C ALA A 87 -1.38 -2.83 9.30
N ALA A 88 -1.55 -1.92 10.25
CA ALA A 88 -0.46 -1.16 10.86
C ALA A 88 -0.85 -0.69 12.26
N VAL A 89 0.14 -0.42 13.10
CA VAL A 89 -0.05 0.38 14.31
C VAL A 89 0.64 1.72 14.12
N LEU A 90 -0.10 2.80 14.32
CA LEU A 90 0.41 4.15 14.41
C LEU A 90 0.46 4.56 15.89
N ARG A 91 1.50 5.29 16.28
CA ARG A 91 1.63 5.85 17.62
C ARG A 91 1.90 7.35 17.53
N PHE A 92 1.08 8.12 18.22
CA PHE A 92 1.16 9.56 18.33
C PHE A 92 1.52 9.91 19.78
N THR A 93 2.67 10.55 19.98
CA THR A 93 3.11 11.01 21.29
C THR A 93 3.10 12.52 21.34
N PHE A 94 2.18 13.06 22.10
CA PHE A 94 2.05 14.49 22.36
C PHE A 94 2.81 14.84 23.63
N PRO A 95 3.56 15.95 23.66
CA PRO A 95 4.33 16.34 24.85
C PRO A 95 3.43 16.74 26.02
N ALA A 96 3.98 16.73 27.22
CA ALA A 96 3.31 17.27 28.39
C ALA A 96 2.95 18.75 28.17
N GLY A 97 1.76 19.15 28.60
CA GLY A 97 1.26 20.51 28.44
C GLY A 97 0.90 20.90 27.00
N ALA A 98 0.75 19.95 26.07
CA ALA A 98 0.22 20.22 24.75
C ALA A 98 -1.17 20.89 24.86
N LYS A 99 -1.43 21.92 24.05
CA LYS A 99 -2.72 22.64 24.06
C LYS A 99 -3.86 21.77 23.52
N ALA A 100 -3.54 20.85 22.61
CA ALA A 100 -4.47 19.91 22.02
C ALA A 100 -3.75 18.60 21.69
N CYS A 101 -4.51 17.51 21.64
CA CYS A 101 -4.07 16.20 21.19
C CYS A 101 -5.04 15.73 20.11
N ASN A 102 -4.81 16.16 18.87
CA ASN A 102 -5.69 15.87 17.74
C ASN A 102 -5.01 14.90 16.76
N ILE A 103 -5.76 13.88 16.33
CA ILE A 103 -5.39 13.05 15.20
C ILE A 103 -6.27 13.47 14.02
N MET A 104 -5.64 14.02 12.99
CA MET A 104 -6.31 14.48 11.77
C MET A 104 -6.47 13.33 10.79
N PHE A 105 -7.62 13.31 10.14
CA PHE A 105 -7.94 12.41 9.05
C PHE A 105 -8.36 13.22 7.82
N ASP A 106 -7.65 13.02 6.71
CA ASP A 106 -7.92 13.74 5.46
C ASP A 106 -7.90 12.81 4.24
N PRO A 107 -9.05 12.61 3.57
CA PRO A 107 -9.12 11.92 2.30
C PRO A 107 -8.73 12.86 1.17
N VAL A 108 -7.54 12.70 0.61
CA VAL A 108 -7.11 13.45 -0.58
C VAL A 108 -7.84 12.88 -1.80
N ASN A 109 -8.58 13.75 -2.52
CA ASN A 109 -9.35 13.42 -3.74
C ASN A 109 -10.52 12.44 -3.59
N ALA A 110 -10.85 11.97 -2.37
CA ALA A 110 -11.98 11.05 -2.13
C ALA A 110 -13.21 11.72 -1.49
N ARG A 111 -13.32 13.02 -1.60
CA ARG A 111 -14.17 13.91 -0.77
C ARG A 111 -15.69 13.66 -0.83
N ARG A 112 -16.21 12.86 -1.76
CA ARG A 112 -17.67 12.73 -1.93
C ARG A 112 -18.26 11.42 -1.46
N ASN A 113 -17.43 10.38 -1.26
CA ASN A 113 -17.92 9.02 -0.97
C ASN A 113 -17.27 8.39 0.28
N SER A 114 -16.58 9.19 1.09
CA SER A 114 -15.81 8.71 2.23
C SER A 114 -16.30 9.36 3.51
N ILE A 115 -17.37 8.84 4.05
CA ILE A 115 -17.87 9.26 5.36
C ILE A 115 -17.17 8.42 6.42
N ILE A 116 -16.71 9.07 7.50
CA ILE A 116 -16.22 8.35 8.67
C ILE A 116 -17.42 7.94 9.53
N GLU A 117 -17.62 6.64 9.64
CA GLU A 117 -18.51 6.04 10.61
C GLU A 117 -17.80 5.97 11.97
N PHE A 118 -18.14 6.86 12.85
CA PHE A 118 -17.60 6.92 14.21
C PHE A 118 -18.72 7.17 15.22
N ASN A 119 -18.72 6.40 16.29
CA ASN A 119 -19.65 6.57 17.41
C ASN A 119 -18.95 7.23 18.59
N ALA A 120 -19.48 8.35 19.06
CA ALA A 120 -18.93 9.03 20.23
C ALA A 120 -18.83 8.09 21.45
N GLY A 121 -17.70 8.13 22.14
CA GLY A 121 -17.40 7.25 23.26
C GLY A 121 -16.91 5.85 22.87
N LYS A 122 -16.78 5.54 21.58
CA LYS A 122 -16.14 4.32 21.08
C LYS A 122 -14.72 4.60 20.63
N THR A 123 -13.92 3.52 20.56
CA THR A 123 -12.55 3.59 20.06
C THR A 123 -12.43 3.27 18.57
N GLU A 124 -13.48 2.74 17.96
CA GLU A 124 -13.47 2.20 16.61
C GLU A 124 -14.04 3.20 15.61
N PHE A 125 -13.48 3.21 14.41
CA PHE A 125 -14.02 3.92 13.25
C PHE A 125 -13.93 3.06 11.99
N HIS A 126 -14.76 3.40 11.01
CA HIS A 126 -14.72 2.82 9.68
C HIS A 126 -14.90 3.92 8.63
N THR A 127 -14.20 3.76 7.51
CA THR A 127 -14.41 4.59 6.32
C THR A 127 -14.10 3.80 5.06
N THR A 128 -14.45 4.35 3.92
CA THR A 128 -14.15 3.77 2.61
C THR A 128 -13.42 4.76 1.73
N SER A 129 -12.67 4.24 0.78
CA SER A 129 -11.99 5.00 -0.26
C SER A 129 -12.25 4.35 -1.61
N GLU A 130 -12.68 5.14 -2.58
CA GLU A 130 -12.94 4.66 -3.94
C GLU A 130 -11.85 5.08 -4.91
N ASN A 131 -11.37 4.13 -5.71
CA ASN A 131 -10.55 4.38 -6.88
C ASN A 131 -11.38 4.09 -8.15
N LYS A 132 -11.60 5.12 -8.97
CA LYS A 132 -12.36 5.02 -10.23
C LYS A 132 -11.49 4.97 -11.47
N ALA A 133 -10.17 5.15 -11.33
CA ALA A 133 -9.30 5.34 -12.47
C ALA A 133 -8.93 4.03 -13.19
N ASN A 134 -8.55 2.99 -12.46
CA ASN A 134 -8.03 1.74 -13.03
C ASN A 134 -8.65 0.51 -12.35
N GLY A 135 -9.86 0.16 -12.79
CA GLY A 135 -10.67 -0.84 -12.09
C GLY A 135 -11.35 -0.20 -10.89
N GLN A 136 -12.66 -0.29 -10.84
CA GLN A 136 -13.44 0.28 -9.74
C GLN A 136 -13.20 -0.55 -8.48
N THR A 137 -12.35 -0.07 -7.59
CA THR A 137 -12.05 -0.72 -6.31
C THR A 137 -12.46 0.19 -5.15
N THR A 138 -13.06 -0.39 -4.13
CA THR A 138 -13.33 0.27 -2.85
C THR A 138 -12.41 -0.31 -1.80
N MET A 139 -11.62 0.51 -1.14
CA MET A 139 -10.83 0.11 0.01
C MET A 139 -11.61 0.45 1.28
N HIS A 140 -11.90 -0.55 2.08
CA HIS A 140 -12.45 -0.40 3.43
C HIS A 140 -11.28 -0.19 4.39
N ILE A 141 -11.43 0.78 5.29
CA ILE A 141 -10.45 1.10 6.32
C ILE A 141 -11.15 1.02 7.67
N VAL A 142 -10.68 0.16 8.53
CA VAL A 142 -11.11 0.10 9.92
C VAL A 142 -9.98 0.54 10.83
N GLY A 143 -10.31 1.24 11.89
CA GLY A 143 -9.33 1.67 12.88
C GLY A 143 -9.85 1.54 14.30
N GLN A 144 -8.90 1.37 15.24
CA GLN A 144 -9.17 1.26 16.66
C GLN A 144 -8.11 2.04 17.44
N PHE A 145 -8.56 3.02 18.22
CA PHE A 145 -7.70 3.77 19.13
C PHE A 145 -7.50 3.03 20.46
N SER A 146 -6.35 3.23 21.09
CA SER A 146 -6.03 2.71 22.43
C SER A 146 -6.92 3.30 23.53
N GLN A 147 -7.53 4.45 23.28
CA GLN A 147 -8.50 5.09 24.17
C GLN A 147 -9.53 5.85 23.34
N ALA A 148 -10.73 6.06 23.89
CA ALA A 148 -11.77 6.79 23.20
C ALA A 148 -11.42 8.28 23.04
N PRO A 149 -11.57 8.88 21.86
CA PRO A 149 -11.49 10.32 21.70
C PRO A 149 -12.63 11.01 22.49
N VAL A 150 -12.36 12.19 23.02
CA VAL A 150 -13.33 12.99 23.75
C VAL A 150 -14.35 13.66 22.83
N ALA A 151 -13.94 13.91 21.56
CA ALA A 151 -14.80 14.47 20.53
C ALA A 151 -14.32 14.09 19.12
N TRP A 152 -15.25 14.17 18.16
CA TRP A 152 -15.00 14.13 16.73
C TRP A 152 -15.50 15.43 16.09
N HIS A 153 -14.60 16.15 15.45
CA HIS A 153 -14.89 17.39 14.76
C HIS A 153 -14.76 17.18 13.25
N SER A 154 -15.89 17.16 12.55
CA SER A 154 -15.93 16.83 11.12
C SER A 154 -16.07 18.07 10.23
N ALA A 155 -15.59 17.92 9.01
CA ALA A 155 -15.80 18.85 7.90
C ALA A 155 -16.03 18.07 6.59
N GLY A 156 -16.41 18.76 5.51
CA GLY A 156 -16.60 18.14 4.21
C GLY A 156 -17.66 17.03 4.23
N GLU A 157 -18.81 17.30 4.86
CA GLU A 157 -19.93 16.33 4.98
C GLU A 157 -19.53 15.05 5.74
N GLY A 158 -18.56 15.14 6.68
CA GLY A 158 -18.09 14.00 7.47
C GLY A 158 -16.95 13.20 6.83
N SER A 159 -16.45 13.63 5.69
CA SER A 159 -15.35 12.93 4.99
C SER A 159 -13.98 13.19 5.58
N MET A 160 -13.78 14.29 6.29
CA MET A 160 -12.53 14.65 6.97
C MET A 160 -12.81 15.17 8.38
N GLY A 161 -11.82 15.15 9.26
CA GLY A 161 -11.99 15.69 10.59
C GLY A 161 -10.81 15.46 11.52
N MET A 162 -11.04 15.78 12.79
CA MET A 162 -10.10 15.59 13.88
C MET A 162 -10.74 14.75 14.99
N PHE A 163 -10.06 13.70 15.38
CA PHE A 163 -10.31 12.98 16.64
C PHE A 163 -9.56 13.71 17.74
N GLN A 164 -10.30 14.30 18.68
CA GLN A 164 -9.74 15.01 19.82
C GLN A 164 -9.56 14.07 21.01
N PHE A 165 -8.39 14.11 21.61
CA PHE A 165 -8.07 13.40 22.87
C PHE A 165 -7.75 14.40 23.96
N ALA A 166 -7.93 13.98 25.21
CA ALA A 166 -7.63 14.82 26.36
C ALA A 166 -6.10 14.96 26.54
N PRO A 167 -5.54 16.18 26.50
CA PRO A 167 -4.14 16.38 26.80
C PRO A 167 -3.84 16.16 28.28
N ASN A 168 -2.58 15.86 28.62
CA ASN A 168 -2.10 15.77 29.99
C ASN A 168 -1.09 16.88 30.25
N GLU A 169 -1.28 17.66 31.32
CA GLU A 169 -0.40 18.77 31.65
C GLU A 169 0.98 18.33 32.16
N ASN A 170 1.05 17.18 32.82
CA ASN A 170 2.23 16.74 33.58
C ASN A 170 3.04 15.63 32.91
N LYS A 171 2.48 14.97 31.90
CA LYS A 171 3.13 13.87 31.19
C LYS A 171 2.69 13.83 29.74
N GLU A 172 3.44 13.11 28.93
CA GLU A 172 3.08 12.84 27.54
C GLU A 172 1.71 12.16 27.43
N THR A 173 0.97 12.51 26.38
CA THR A 173 -0.24 11.80 25.98
C THR A 173 0.09 10.91 24.79
N VAL A 174 0.03 9.60 24.98
CA VAL A 174 0.34 8.61 23.95
C VAL A 174 -0.96 7.98 23.46
N ILE A 175 -1.19 8.05 22.17
CA ILE A 175 -2.34 7.43 21.49
C ILE A 175 -1.81 6.43 20.49
N GLU A 176 -2.14 5.16 20.65
CA GLU A 176 -1.95 4.16 19.60
C GLU A 176 -3.22 4.00 18.79
N MET A 177 -3.08 3.82 17.50
CA MET A 177 -4.15 3.56 16.55
C MET A 177 -3.77 2.34 15.71
N LYS A 178 -4.53 1.27 15.87
CA LYS A 178 -4.48 0.13 14.96
C LYS A 178 -5.35 0.46 13.74
N VAL A 179 -4.86 0.15 12.55
CA VAL A 179 -5.62 0.35 11.31
C VAL A 179 -5.42 -0.85 10.41
N ALA A 180 -6.47 -1.28 9.73
CA ALA A 180 -6.40 -2.30 8.69
C ALA A 180 -7.22 -1.91 7.48
N THR A 181 -6.85 -2.49 6.33
CA THR A 181 -7.50 -2.25 5.04
C THR A 181 -7.96 -3.56 4.41
N SER A 182 -9.03 -3.48 3.61
CA SER A 182 -9.50 -4.58 2.76
C SER A 182 -10.15 -4.02 1.51
N PHE A 183 -9.96 -4.70 0.39
CA PHE A 183 -10.70 -4.43 -0.85
C PHE A 183 -11.95 -5.30 -0.96
N ILE A 184 -12.13 -6.25 -0.06
CA ILE A 184 -13.27 -7.17 -0.05
C ILE A 184 -14.45 -6.57 0.72
N SER A 185 -14.27 -6.24 2.00
CA SER A 185 -15.31 -5.67 2.84
C SER A 185 -14.78 -5.07 4.15
N LYS A 186 -15.67 -4.38 4.87
CA LYS A 186 -15.41 -3.90 6.23
C LYS A 186 -15.10 -5.06 7.20
N GLU A 187 -15.88 -6.13 7.11
CA GLU A 187 -15.73 -7.32 7.96
C GLU A 187 -14.40 -8.00 7.71
N GLN A 188 -13.95 -8.03 6.45
CA GLN A 188 -12.65 -8.56 6.10
C GLN A 188 -11.50 -7.66 6.60
N ALA A 189 -11.65 -6.34 6.56
CA ALA A 189 -10.69 -5.44 7.20
C ALA A 189 -10.59 -5.65 8.72
N GLN A 190 -11.74 -5.87 9.39
CA GLN A 190 -11.78 -6.24 10.81
C GLN A 190 -11.12 -7.60 11.07
N HIS A 191 -11.38 -8.57 10.19
CA HIS A 191 -10.75 -9.89 10.25
C HIS A 191 -9.23 -9.79 10.12
N ALA A 192 -8.72 -9.07 9.12
CA ALA A 192 -7.29 -8.83 8.95
C ALA A 192 -6.67 -8.16 10.18
N LEU A 193 -7.33 -7.16 10.76
CA LEU A 193 -6.88 -6.51 11.98
C LEU A 193 -6.68 -7.51 13.14
N LEU A 194 -7.66 -8.37 13.36
CA LEU A 194 -7.63 -9.37 14.44
C LEU A 194 -6.60 -10.49 14.19
N MET A 195 -6.39 -10.87 12.92
CA MET A 195 -5.48 -11.93 12.53
C MET A 195 -4.01 -11.51 12.58
N GLU A 196 -3.73 -10.26 12.21
CA GLU A 196 -2.36 -9.75 12.09
C GLU A 196 -1.88 -9.07 13.37
N ILE A 197 -2.81 -8.44 14.11
CA ILE A 197 -2.52 -7.74 15.36
C ILE A 197 -3.46 -8.26 16.45
N ALA A 198 -2.96 -9.18 17.28
CA ALA A 198 -3.74 -9.72 18.39
C ALA A 198 -4.25 -8.60 19.31
N GLY A 199 -5.40 -8.82 19.95
CA GLY A 199 -6.13 -7.78 20.68
C GLY A 199 -5.32 -6.97 21.69
N ASP A 200 -4.39 -7.62 22.40
CA ASP A 200 -3.51 -7.02 23.42
C ASP A 200 -2.14 -6.53 22.88
N GLU A 201 -1.86 -6.74 21.61
CA GLU A 201 -0.60 -6.33 21.00
C GLU A 201 -0.56 -4.83 20.74
N GLY A 202 0.33 -4.12 21.41
CA GLY A 202 0.65 -2.72 21.16
C GLY A 202 1.76 -2.56 20.12
N PHE A 203 2.13 -1.32 19.88
CA PHE A 203 3.11 -0.90 18.89
C PHE A 203 4.42 -1.69 18.95
N ASP A 204 5.02 -1.81 20.11
CA ASP A 204 6.37 -2.39 20.25
C ASP A 204 6.41 -3.89 19.92
N LYS A 205 5.34 -4.64 20.23
CA LYS A 205 5.24 -6.05 19.85
C LYS A 205 5.10 -6.23 18.33
N VAL A 206 4.27 -5.39 17.69
CA VAL A 206 4.08 -5.43 16.23
C VAL A 206 5.38 -5.03 15.53
N GLN A 207 6.07 -4.00 16.01
CA GLN A 207 7.37 -3.58 15.49
C GLN A 207 8.41 -4.71 15.58
N ALA A 208 8.47 -5.42 16.69
CA ALA A 208 9.40 -6.54 16.86
C ALA A 208 9.11 -7.70 15.87
N LYS A 209 7.83 -7.99 15.60
CA LYS A 209 7.43 -8.97 14.59
C LYS A 209 7.86 -8.52 13.19
N ALA A 210 7.57 -7.27 12.83
CA ALA A 210 7.94 -6.69 11.54
C ALA A 210 9.47 -6.68 11.34
N LEU A 211 10.23 -6.31 12.38
CA LEU A 211 11.69 -6.39 12.37
C LEU A 211 12.19 -7.81 12.06
N LYS A 212 11.61 -8.82 12.73
CA LYS A 212 11.99 -10.22 12.51
C LYS A 212 11.72 -10.64 11.06
N ILE A 213 10.54 -10.36 10.54
CA ILE A 213 10.15 -10.71 9.16
C ILE A 213 11.12 -10.08 8.15
N TRP A 214 11.45 -8.79 8.32
CA TRP A 214 12.36 -8.11 7.42
C TRP A 214 13.81 -8.59 7.56
N ASN A 215 14.26 -8.93 8.76
CA ASN A 215 15.59 -9.52 8.95
C ASN A 215 15.68 -10.89 8.29
N ASP A 216 14.65 -11.75 8.43
CA ASP A 216 14.62 -13.05 7.80
C ASP A 216 14.60 -12.90 6.26
N THR A 217 13.83 -11.94 5.73
CA THR A 217 13.72 -11.69 4.28
C THR A 217 15.01 -11.14 3.69
N LEU A 218 15.59 -10.12 4.28
CA LEU A 218 16.81 -9.48 3.79
C LEU A 218 18.05 -10.34 4.06
N GLY A 219 18.01 -11.18 5.10
CA GLY A 219 19.05 -12.16 5.43
C GLY A 219 19.12 -13.34 4.46
N SER A 220 18.24 -13.42 3.45
CA SER A 220 18.38 -14.37 2.34
C SER A 220 19.68 -14.19 1.55
N ILE A 221 20.29 -13.01 1.61
CA ILE A 221 21.60 -12.71 1.08
C ILE A 221 22.44 -12.06 2.18
N GLU A 222 23.48 -12.73 2.62
CA GLU A 222 24.46 -12.17 3.55
C GLU A 222 25.67 -11.61 2.79
N VAL A 223 26.05 -10.38 3.11
CA VAL A 223 27.18 -9.67 2.47
C VAL A 223 28.25 -9.37 3.48
N GLU A 224 29.46 -9.85 3.21
CA GLU A 224 30.66 -9.58 4.00
C GLU A 224 31.58 -8.57 3.28
N GLY A 225 32.40 -7.87 4.05
CA GLY A 225 33.31 -6.86 3.53
C GLY A 225 32.63 -5.54 3.16
N GLY A 226 33.33 -4.71 2.41
CA GLY A 226 32.88 -3.38 2.04
C GLY A 226 32.74 -2.40 3.21
N SER A 227 32.48 -1.14 2.93
CA SER A 227 32.18 -0.11 3.92
C SER A 227 30.77 -0.24 4.46
N TYR A 228 30.50 0.45 5.57
CA TYR A 228 29.13 0.56 6.11
C TYR A 228 28.13 1.11 5.06
N HIS A 229 28.53 2.13 4.31
CA HIS A 229 27.66 2.75 3.29
C HIS A 229 27.35 1.80 2.13
N GLU A 230 28.30 0.98 1.69
CA GLU A 230 28.07 -0.01 0.64
C GLU A 230 27.08 -1.09 1.12
N ARG A 231 27.20 -1.57 2.35
CA ARG A 231 26.24 -2.51 2.93
C ARG A 231 24.83 -1.89 3.10
N VAL A 232 24.74 -0.63 3.56
CA VAL A 232 23.46 0.11 3.61
C VAL A 232 22.85 0.22 2.22
N THR A 233 23.64 0.56 1.20
CA THR A 233 23.17 0.65 -0.19
C THR A 233 22.63 -0.68 -0.69
N PHE A 234 23.38 -1.77 -0.44
CA PHE A 234 22.98 -3.12 -0.84
C PHE A 234 21.63 -3.52 -0.21
N TYR A 235 21.50 -3.46 1.10
CA TYR A 235 20.27 -3.88 1.79
C TYR A 235 19.10 -2.94 1.54
N SER A 236 19.33 -1.65 1.32
CA SER A 236 18.29 -0.71 0.91
C SER A 236 17.75 -1.01 -0.49
N ASN A 237 18.63 -1.44 -1.42
CA ASN A 237 18.19 -1.85 -2.75
C ASN A 237 17.49 -3.23 -2.73
N LEU A 238 17.98 -4.17 -1.92
CA LEU A 238 17.31 -5.45 -1.73
C LEU A 238 15.89 -5.25 -1.13
N TYR A 239 15.75 -4.38 -0.11
CA TYR A 239 14.45 -3.98 0.41
C TYR A 239 13.53 -3.44 -0.68
N ARG A 240 14.01 -2.50 -1.51
CA ARG A 240 13.21 -1.92 -2.61
C ARG A 240 12.79 -2.96 -3.64
N ALA A 241 13.63 -3.98 -3.90
CA ALA A 241 13.26 -5.07 -4.78
C ALA A 241 12.04 -5.86 -4.27
N PHE A 242 11.88 -5.99 -2.95
CA PHE A 242 10.75 -6.70 -2.34
C PHE A 242 9.48 -5.85 -2.12
N VAL A 243 9.52 -4.54 -2.41
CA VAL A 243 8.33 -3.67 -2.25
C VAL A 243 7.30 -3.88 -3.36
N TYR A 244 7.72 -4.34 -4.54
CA TYR A 244 6.88 -4.59 -5.72
C TYR A 244 7.13 -5.98 -6.28
N PRO A 245 6.13 -6.63 -6.90
CA PRO A 245 4.72 -6.26 -6.99
C PRO A 245 4.01 -6.34 -5.64
N THR A 246 2.82 -5.73 -5.54
CA THR A 246 1.98 -5.75 -4.35
C THR A 246 0.92 -6.86 -4.47
N SER A 247 0.69 -7.64 -3.42
CA SER A 247 -0.44 -8.57 -3.35
C SER A 247 -1.75 -7.82 -3.07
N LEU A 248 -2.80 -8.20 -3.79
CA LEU A 248 -4.19 -7.81 -3.51
C LEU A 248 -4.96 -8.94 -2.81
N ALA A 249 -4.35 -10.12 -2.67
CA ALA A 249 -4.97 -11.26 -2.05
C ALA A 249 -5.01 -11.10 -0.52
N GLU A 250 -6.16 -11.37 0.05
CA GLU A 250 -6.44 -11.31 1.47
C GLU A 250 -6.78 -12.71 2.00
N ASN A 251 -6.30 -13.03 3.18
CA ASN A 251 -6.66 -14.29 3.83
C ASN A 251 -8.04 -14.16 4.49
N THR A 252 -9.05 -14.78 3.89
CA THR A 252 -10.42 -14.83 4.43
C THR A 252 -10.67 -16.04 5.32
N GLY A 253 -9.68 -16.93 5.43
CA GLY A 253 -9.67 -18.09 6.33
C GLY A 253 -8.99 -17.77 7.67
N THR A 254 -8.25 -18.75 8.19
CA THR A 254 -7.47 -18.63 9.41
C THR A 254 -5.98 -18.79 9.11
N ASN A 255 -5.10 -18.50 10.08
CA ASN A 255 -3.66 -18.76 9.92
C ASN A 255 -3.34 -20.25 9.75
N ALA A 256 -4.14 -21.14 10.35
CA ALA A 256 -3.97 -22.58 10.23
C ALA A 256 -4.56 -23.14 8.92
N GLN A 257 -5.57 -22.49 8.38
CA GLN A 257 -6.25 -22.87 7.12
C GLN A 257 -6.50 -21.60 6.31
N PRO A 258 -5.48 -21.05 5.65
CA PRO A 258 -5.61 -19.85 4.86
C PRO A 258 -6.48 -20.09 3.63
N HIS A 259 -7.39 -19.13 3.37
CA HIS A 259 -8.20 -19.10 2.16
C HIS A 259 -7.95 -17.74 1.48
N TRP A 260 -7.17 -17.76 0.42
CA TRP A 260 -6.78 -16.55 -0.29
C TRP A 260 -7.85 -16.13 -1.30
N GLN A 261 -8.35 -14.93 -1.15
CA GLN A 261 -9.32 -14.31 -2.04
C GLN A 261 -8.89 -12.87 -2.34
N HIS A 262 -9.41 -12.31 -3.41
CA HIS A 262 -9.21 -10.90 -3.74
C HIS A 262 -10.47 -10.32 -4.38
N TYR A 263 -10.60 -9.00 -4.33
CA TYR A 263 -11.60 -8.29 -5.11
C TYR A 263 -11.07 -8.05 -6.52
N SER A 264 -11.70 -8.65 -7.52
CA SER A 264 -11.29 -8.53 -8.92
C SER A 264 -11.61 -7.15 -9.49
N PRO A 265 -10.62 -6.38 -9.94
CA PRO A 265 -10.85 -5.10 -10.58
C PRO A 265 -11.46 -5.23 -11.99
N TYR A 266 -11.55 -6.44 -12.53
CA TYR A 266 -12.12 -6.73 -13.85
C TYR A 266 -13.58 -7.16 -13.79
N THR A 267 -13.91 -8.01 -12.82
CA THR A 267 -15.25 -8.61 -12.69
C THR A 267 -16.14 -7.91 -11.67
N GLY A 268 -15.54 -7.11 -10.76
CA GLY A 268 -16.25 -6.48 -9.66
C GLY A 268 -16.75 -7.48 -8.60
N LYS A 269 -16.10 -8.64 -8.49
CA LYS A 269 -16.49 -9.72 -7.57
C LYS A 269 -15.30 -10.17 -6.72
N VAL A 270 -15.59 -10.80 -5.60
CA VAL A 270 -14.60 -11.54 -4.82
C VAL A 270 -14.31 -12.86 -5.53
N VAL A 271 -13.05 -13.16 -5.75
CA VAL A 271 -12.55 -14.33 -6.50
C VAL A 271 -11.48 -15.05 -5.68
N ASP A 272 -11.45 -16.38 -5.74
CA ASP A 272 -10.44 -17.18 -5.09
C ASP A 272 -9.08 -17.06 -5.78
N GLY A 273 -8.01 -17.06 -5.01
CA GLY A 273 -6.63 -17.15 -5.47
C GLY A 273 -5.82 -15.88 -5.22
N GLN A 274 -4.54 -15.98 -5.56
CA GLN A 274 -3.57 -14.88 -5.50
C GLN A 274 -3.88 -13.86 -6.59
N PHE A 275 -3.59 -12.60 -6.30
CA PHE A 275 -3.67 -11.51 -7.28
C PHE A 275 -2.60 -10.48 -6.97
N VAL A 276 -1.86 -10.04 -7.97
CA VAL A 276 -0.78 -9.05 -7.80
C VAL A 276 -0.99 -7.85 -8.69
N TYR A 277 -0.54 -6.69 -8.23
CA TYR A 277 -0.62 -5.44 -8.94
C TYR A 277 0.62 -4.55 -8.67
N ASN A 278 0.63 -3.31 -9.15
CA ASN A 278 1.77 -2.40 -9.06
C ASN A 278 3.04 -3.00 -9.69
N ASN A 279 2.93 -3.44 -10.95
CA ASN A 279 4.09 -3.97 -11.65
C ASN A 279 4.14 -3.52 -13.11
N GLY A 280 5.30 -3.03 -13.51
CA GLY A 280 5.69 -2.77 -14.89
C GLY A 280 6.61 -3.89 -15.38
N PHE A 281 6.12 -4.71 -16.31
CA PHE A 281 6.87 -5.92 -16.70
C PHE A 281 8.13 -5.59 -17.50
N TRP A 282 8.11 -4.56 -18.32
CA TRP A 282 9.28 -4.12 -19.08
C TRP A 282 10.45 -3.72 -18.18
N ASP A 283 10.14 -3.13 -17.02
CA ASP A 283 11.16 -2.71 -16.05
C ASP A 283 11.74 -3.88 -15.26
N THR A 284 10.92 -4.90 -14.97
CA THR A 284 11.22 -5.90 -13.92
C THR A 284 11.60 -7.29 -14.45
N PHE A 285 11.26 -7.65 -15.70
CA PHE A 285 11.44 -9.02 -16.19
C PHE A 285 12.90 -9.49 -16.27
N ARG A 286 13.86 -8.56 -16.44
CA ARG A 286 15.29 -8.86 -16.49
C ARG A 286 16.00 -8.76 -15.15
N THR A 287 15.33 -8.23 -14.12
CA THR A 287 15.93 -7.82 -12.85
C THR A 287 15.22 -8.46 -11.65
N ALA A 288 14.10 -7.89 -11.23
CA ALA A 288 13.40 -8.31 -10.01
C ALA A 288 12.87 -9.75 -10.09
N TRP A 289 12.25 -10.15 -11.19
CA TRP A 289 11.70 -11.50 -11.34
C TRP A 289 12.74 -12.62 -11.31
N PRO A 290 13.87 -12.52 -12.04
CA PRO A 290 14.98 -13.47 -11.86
C PRO A 290 15.53 -13.50 -10.43
N LEU A 291 15.60 -12.34 -9.75
CA LEU A 291 16.05 -12.27 -8.37
C LEU A 291 15.10 -13.04 -7.44
N TYR A 292 13.78 -12.83 -7.55
CA TYR A 292 12.81 -13.56 -6.72
C TYR A 292 12.91 -15.07 -6.90
N SER A 293 13.10 -15.52 -8.12
CA SER A 293 13.26 -16.95 -8.41
C SER A 293 14.47 -17.58 -7.73
N ILE A 294 15.49 -16.77 -7.41
CA ILE A 294 16.74 -17.24 -6.75
C ILE A 294 16.63 -17.10 -5.22
N VAL A 295 16.20 -15.94 -4.72
CA VAL A 295 16.29 -15.62 -3.30
C VAL A 295 15.01 -15.88 -2.50
N ALA A 296 13.87 -16.01 -3.19
CA ALA A 296 12.56 -16.21 -2.58
C ALA A 296 11.63 -17.05 -3.49
N PRO A 297 12.01 -18.29 -3.85
CA PRO A 297 11.28 -19.11 -4.85
C PRO A 297 9.82 -19.39 -4.46
N GLU A 298 9.54 -19.58 -3.18
CA GLU A 298 8.16 -19.77 -2.69
C GLU A 298 7.31 -18.53 -2.91
N LYS A 299 7.88 -17.33 -2.64
CA LYS A 299 7.20 -16.07 -2.91
C LYS A 299 7.04 -15.84 -4.41
N ALA A 300 8.04 -16.21 -5.22
CA ALA A 300 7.96 -16.17 -6.68
C ALA A 300 6.78 -17.02 -7.21
N THR A 301 6.53 -18.20 -6.66
CA THR A 301 5.36 -19.03 -6.98
C THR A 301 4.06 -18.26 -6.75
N GLN A 302 3.88 -17.67 -5.56
CA GLN A 302 2.67 -16.90 -5.23
C GLN A 302 2.47 -15.70 -6.17
N LEU A 303 3.56 -14.99 -6.48
CA LEU A 303 3.52 -13.84 -7.38
C LEU A 303 3.18 -14.24 -8.81
N LEU A 304 3.72 -15.35 -9.31
CA LEU A 304 3.44 -15.88 -10.66
C LEU A 304 1.99 -16.33 -10.78
N ASP A 305 1.44 -17.01 -9.76
CA ASP A 305 0.02 -17.39 -9.73
C ASP A 305 -0.88 -16.15 -9.73
N GLY A 306 -0.49 -15.10 -9.00
CA GLY A 306 -1.17 -13.82 -9.01
C GLY A 306 -1.13 -13.09 -10.36
N LEU A 307 -0.05 -13.25 -11.15
CA LEU A 307 0.01 -12.76 -12.53
C LEU A 307 -0.91 -13.54 -13.47
N ILE A 308 -0.91 -14.86 -13.35
CA ILE A 308 -1.76 -15.74 -14.17
C ILE A 308 -3.23 -15.44 -13.93
N GLN A 309 -3.58 -14.97 -12.73
CA GLN A 309 -4.96 -14.63 -12.41
C GLN A 309 -5.52 -13.51 -13.29
N HIS A 310 -4.70 -12.54 -13.72
CA HIS A 310 -5.12 -11.54 -14.72
C HIS A 310 -5.58 -12.19 -16.02
N TYR A 311 -4.85 -13.21 -16.49
CA TYR A 311 -5.24 -13.96 -17.68
C TYR A 311 -6.55 -14.73 -17.48
N ARG A 312 -6.75 -15.35 -16.34
CA ARG A 312 -7.98 -16.11 -16.02
C ARG A 312 -9.21 -15.22 -15.96
N GLU A 313 -9.08 -13.99 -15.45
CA GLU A 313 -10.22 -13.10 -15.23
C GLU A 313 -10.61 -12.25 -16.45
N GLN A 314 -9.62 -11.83 -17.26
CA GLN A 314 -9.91 -10.98 -18.44
C GLN A 314 -9.36 -11.52 -19.76
N GLY A 315 -8.69 -12.65 -19.75
CA GLY A 315 -8.12 -13.29 -20.94
C GLY A 315 -6.77 -12.74 -21.39
N TRP A 316 -6.16 -11.80 -20.68
CA TRP A 316 -4.88 -11.18 -21.00
C TRP A 316 -4.12 -10.82 -19.74
N ILE A 317 -2.78 -10.85 -19.79
CA ILE A 317 -1.95 -10.18 -18.81
C ILE A 317 -1.58 -8.80 -19.35
N PRO A 318 -1.97 -7.70 -18.68
CA PRO A 318 -1.65 -6.35 -19.13
C PRO A 318 -0.15 -6.07 -19.15
N ARG A 319 0.28 -5.08 -19.92
CA ARG A 319 1.69 -4.65 -19.95
C ARG A 319 2.13 -3.95 -18.67
N TRP A 320 1.19 -3.33 -17.97
CA TRP A 320 1.35 -2.71 -16.65
C TRP A 320 0.06 -2.84 -15.85
N ILE A 321 0.16 -3.05 -14.54
CA ILE A 321 -1.00 -3.31 -13.66
C ILE A 321 -1.03 -2.40 -12.44
N ALA A 322 -2.21 -1.72 -12.20
CA ALA A 322 -2.37 -0.82 -11.07
C ALA A 322 -3.83 -0.44 -10.72
N PRO A 323 -4.64 -1.21 -10.01
CA PRO A 323 -4.65 -2.66 -9.87
C PRO A 323 -5.10 -3.39 -11.14
N ALA A 324 -5.90 -2.77 -12.00
CA ALA A 324 -6.24 -3.29 -13.33
C ALA A 324 -5.16 -2.93 -14.35
N GLY A 325 -5.37 -3.34 -15.59
CA GLY A 325 -4.45 -3.01 -16.67
C GLY A 325 -4.39 -1.51 -16.94
N THR A 326 -3.17 -1.02 -17.10
CA THR A 326 -2.89 0.38 -17.44
C THR A 326 -2.17 0.44 -18.78
N ASP A 327 -2.63 1.35 -19.66
CA ASP A 327 -2.02 1.56 -20.98
C ASP A 327 -0.74 2.38 -20.86
N CYS A 328 0.33 1.70 -20.50
CA CYS A 328 1.66 2.25 -20.55
C CYS A 328 2.67 1.12 -20.81
N MET A 329 3.91 1.50 -21.13
CA MET A 329 5.00 0.60 -21.48
C MET A 329 4.76 -0.23 -22.77
N VAL A 330 5.69 -1.09 -23.07
CA VAL A 330 5.75 -1.86 -24.32
C VAL A 330 5.99 -3.34 -24.07
N GLY A 331 5.55 -4.18 -25.02
CA GLY A 331 5.84 -5.62 -25.02
C GLY A 331 4.96 -6.41 -24.05
N THR A 332 4.99 -7.73 -24.24
CA THR A 332 4.31 -8.72 -23.37
C THR A 332 5.36 -9.44 -22.53
N ASN A 333 6.05 -8.71 -21.67
CA ASN A 333 7.23 -9.22 -20.96
C ASN A 333 6.88 -10.24 -19.86
N SER A 334 5.60 -10.42 -19.52
CA SER A 334 5.15 -11.56 -18.71
C SER A 334 5.53 -12.91 -19.32
N ASP A 335 5.59 -13.00 -20.65
CA ASP A 335 6.00 -14.22 -21.36
C ASP A 335 7.45 -14.60 -20.99
N ASN A 336 8.34 -13.62 -20.92
CA ASN A 336 9.74 -13.81 -20.53
C ASN A 336 9.88 -14.18 -19.04
N ILE A 337 9.04 -13.59 -18.17
CA ILE A 337 9.02 -13.89 -16.74
C ILE A 337 8.68 -15.37 -16.53
N PHE A 338 7.64 -15.89 -17.18
CA PHE A 338 7.25 -17.29 -17.06
C PHE A 338 8.30 -18.23 -17.61
N ALA A 339 8.91 -17.90 -18.75
CA ALA A 339 9.97 -18.72 -19.35
C ALA A 339 11.21 -18.79 -18.45
N ASP A 340 11.64 -17.67 -17.88
CA ASP A 340 12.80 -17.64 -16.98
C ASP A 340 12.51 -18.40 -15.67
N ALA A 341 11.33 -18.17 -15.06
CA ALA A 341 10.91 -18.86 -13.84
C ALA A 341 10.82 -20.39 -14.02
N LEU A 342 10.28 -20.85 -15.16
CA LEU A 342 10.23 -22.27 -15.50
C LEU A 342 11.63 -22.87 -15.61
N ASN A 343 12.54 -22.19 -16.30
CA ASN A 343 13.94 -22.63 -16.46
C ASN A 343 14.70 -22.65 -15.12
N ARG A 344 14.29 -21.86 -14.14
CA ARG A 344 14.86 -21.86 -12.78
C ARG A 344 14.19 -22.86 -11.84
N GLY A 345 13.18 -23.61 -12.30
CA GLY A 345 12.49 -24.63 -11.53
C GLY A 345 11.44 -24.09 -10.55
N VAL A 346 10.99 -22.85 -10.72
CA VAL A 346 9.89 -22.30 -9.91
C VAL A 346 8.59 -22.98 -10.29
N THR A 347 7.81 -23.39 -9.30
CA THR A 347 6.51 -24.05 -9.51
C THR A 347 5.40 -23.02 -9.70
N PHE A 348 4.59 -23.16 -10.77
CA PHE A 348 3.40 -22.35 -11.04
C PHE A 348 2.53 -23.06 -12.10
N ASP A 349 1.36 -22.52 -12.43
CA ASP A 349 0.50 -23.06 -13.50
C ASP A 349 1.11 -22.77 -14.89
N VAL A 350 2.06 -23.60 -15.30
CA VAL A 350 2.76 -23.49 -16.60
C VAL A 350 1.80 -23.58 -17.77
N LYS A 351 0.70 -24.34 -17.65
CA LYS A 351 -0.28 -24.49 -18.74
C LYS A 351 -1.03 -23.18 -19.01
N ALA A 352 -1.49 -22.51 -17.95
CA ALA A 352 -2.16 -21.22 -18.08
C ALA A 352 -1.18 -20.12 -18.53
N ALA A 353 0.05 -20.11 -18.02
CA ALA A 353 1.10 -19.19 -18.43
C ALA A 353 1.44 -19.35 -19.93
N TYR A 354 1.61 -20.59 -20.39
CA TYR A 354 1.84 -20.88 -21.82
C TYR A 354 0.66 -20.44 -22.70
N ALA A 355 -0.58 -20.72 -22.27
CA ALA A 355 -1.77 -20.28 -22.99
C ALA A 355 -1.85 -18.73 -23.13
N SER A 356 -1.47 -18.02 -22.06
CA SER A 356 -1.37 -16.55 -22.10
C SER A 356 -0.30 -16.08 -23.08
N ALA A 357 0.90 -16.66 -23.05
CA ALA A 357 1.99 -16.32 -23.96
C ALA A 357 1.65 -16.65 -25.43
N LEU A 358 1.04 -17.80 -25.68
CA LEU A 358 0.57 -18.19 -27.01
C LEU A 358 -0.47 -17.19 -27.53
N ARG A 359 -1.42 -16.76 -26.68
CA ARG A 359 -2.39 -15.74 -27.04
C ARG A 359 -1.72 -14.41 -27.41
N ASN A 360 -0.73 -13.98 -26.64
CA ASN A 360 0.07 -12.78 -26.95
C ASN A 360 0.78 -12.86 -28.30
N GLY A 361 1.17 -14.04 -28.73
CA GLY A 361 1.90 -14.29 -29.98
C GLY A 361 1.03 -14.62 -31.20
N SER A 362 -0.26 -14.92 -31.02
CA SER A 362 -1.12 -15.42 -32.12
C SER A 362 -2.46 -14.70 -32.26
N VAL A 363 -2.87 -13.90 -31.29
CA VAL A 363 -4.17 -13.21 -31.28
C VAL A 363 -3.98 -11.71 -31.12
N TYR A 364 -4.65 -10.92 -31.92
CA TYR A 364 -4.71 -9.48 -31.69
C TYR A 364 -5.86 -9.12 -30.74
N SER A 365 -5.66 -8.13 -29.89
CA SER A 365 -6.74 -7.60 -29.04
C SER A 365 -7.61 -6.62 -29.83
N VAL A 366 -8.89 -6.53 -29.48
CA VAL A 366 -9.89 -5.67 -30.18
C VAL A 366 -9.47 -4.19 -30.19
N ASN A 367 -8.71 -3.75 -29.20
CA ASN A 367 -8.23 -2.37 -29.09
C ASN A 367 -6.75 -2.20 -29.43
N ASN A 368 -6.20 -3.08 -30.26
CA ASN A 368 -4.76 -3.21 -30.54
C ASN A 368 -4.09 -1.94 -31.09
N ARG A 369 -4.85 -1.04 -31.71
CA ARG A 369 -4.34 0.19 -32.35
C ARG A 369 -4.53 1.45 -31.52
N LYS A 370 -5.29 1.40 -30.42
CA LYS A 370 -5.59 2.57 -29.60
C LYS A 370 -5.58 2.17 -28.12
N ASN A 371 -4.58 2.64 -27.40
CA ASN A 371 -4.56 2.61 -25.92
C ASN A 371 -4.95 1.26 -25.31
N SER A 372 -4.48 0.17 -25.90
CA SER A 372 -4.73 -1.17 -25.38
C SER A 372 -3.62 -1.60 -24.45
N TYR A 373 -3.96 -1.87 -23.21
CA TYR A 373 -3.04 -2.49 -22.25
C TYR A 373 -2.86 -4.00 -22.45
N SER A 374 -3.65 -4.61 -23.36
CA SER A 374 -3.72 -6.05 -23.58
C SER A 374 -3.04 -6.46 -24.88
N GLY A 375 -2.25 -7.54 -24.85
CA GLY A 375 -1.58 -8.09 -26.01
C GLY A 375 -0.47 -7.20 -26.58
N ARG A 376 0.01 -7.58 -27.76
CA ARG A 376 1.02 -6.82 -28.50
C ARG A 376 0.36 -5.85 -29.47
N ALA A 377 0.94 -4.67 -29.61
CA ALA A 377 0.51 -3.72 -30.63
C ALA A 377 0.76 -4.29 -32.05
N HIS A 378 -0.11 -3.95 -32.99
CA HIS A 378 -0.02 -4.31 -34.41
C HIS A 378 0.08 -5.84 -34.70
N MET A 379 -0.48 -6.66 -33.80
CA MET A 379 -0.50 -8.11 -33.99
C MET A 379 -1.35 -8.56 -35.20
N ASP A 380 -2.33 -7.76 -35.63
CA ASP A 380 -3.07 -7.99 -36.85
C ASP A 380 -2.16 -8.04 -38.09
N GLY A 381 -1.25 -7.07 -38.23
CA GLY A 381 -0.22 -7.11 -39.27
C GLY A 381 0.68 -8.34 -39.15
N MET A 382 1.21 -8.62 -37.92
CA MET A 382 2.05 -9.78 -37.70
C MET A 382 1.36 -11.12 -38.02
N VAL A 383 0.09 -11.30 -37.62
CA VAL A 383 -0.66 -12.54 -37.84
C VAL A 383 -0.99 -12.75 -39.32
N PHE A 384 -1.43 -11.70 -40.03
CA PHE A 384 -1.91 -11.83 -41.40
C PHE A 384 -0.85 -11.55 -42.49
N LEU A 385 0.12 -10.70 -42.20
CA LEU A 385 1.15 -10.28 -43.16
C LEU A 385 2.55 -10.81 -42.82
N GLY A 386 2.79 -11.27 -41.60
CA GLY A 386 4.09 -11.68 -41.11
C GLY A 386 5.04 -10.52 -40.71
N TYR A 387 4.55 -9.29 -40.77
CA TYR A 387 5.29 -8.08 -40.39
C TYR A 387 4.34 -6.98 -39.91
N VAL A 388 4.89 -5.99 -39.22
CA VAL A 388 4.15 -4.77 -38.86
C VAL A 388 4.31 -3.74 -39.98
N PRO A 389 3.22 -3.38 -40.71
CA PRO A 389 3.31 -2.37 -41.76
C PRO A 389 3.59 -1.00 -41.13
N GLN A 390 4.22 -0.14 -41.92
CA GLN A 390 4.34 1.28 -41.58
C GLN A 390 3.04 1.92 -41.95
N ASP A 391 2.35 2.56 -41.02
CA ASP A 391 1.09 3.30 -41.22
C ASP A 391 1.34 4.60 -41.99
#